data_7e7f3bf9d0cc0cf3360485a0fbc3dc98
#
_entry.id   7e7f3bf9d0cc0cf3360485a0fbc3dc98
#
_cell.length_a   1.000
_cell.length_b   1.000
_cell.length_c   1.000
_cell.angle_alpha   90.00
_cell.angle_beta   90.00
_cell.angle_gamma   90.00
#
_symmetry.space_group_name_H-M   'P 1'
#
loop_
_entity.id
_entity.type
_entity.pdbx_description
1 polymer ?
#
loop_
_entity_poly.entity_id
_entity_poly.type
_entity_poly.pdbx_seq_one_letter_code
_entity_poly.pdbx_strand_id
1 'polypeptide(L)'
;MGRVSATLLRHRMISVTAGAAAVVIVAGSAFAATSAHAAGQVTGQVKTASAGNSRPLTKQPAPPKPLTLLSVSPADGTRHANGGAPITLTFSSALSPSTPLPMLTPKIAGSWHVSGATATFTPSYGYAPGTTVTLKIPGGTTGMAGAAASAGTLGTSSRVMFTTGGYSILRLQQVLAQLGYLPLTWSPADGASDGVIPASAPAAAGSGAAAPTAGLNEQVADAYQPPAGTFAFQPGYPAQLTEQWKTGKDNILDVGAIRAFQYDNGLTMDGTAGPQVWSSLLKAAAANKVNPNGYTYALASQDSPHETLKVWHNGKVILDTPANTGVAGASTVDGTFPVYERLPFQIMQGTNLDGSKYADPVQWISYFNGGDAVHYFERPGYGYYQSLGCVELPLQPAKFIYNYLTYGTLVTVTGPVA
;
A
#
# COMPACT_ATOMS: atom_id res chain seq x y z
N MET A 1 -41.92 19.85 -29.40
CA MET A 1 -41.98 20.02 -27.93
C MET A 1 -42.25 18.65 -27.34
N GLY A 2 -41.31 18.06 -26.66
CA GLY A 2 -41.47 16.77 -26.00
C GLY A 2 -40.13 16.40 -25.36
N ARG A 3 -39.95 16.72 -24.07
CA ARG A 3 -38.73 16.39 -23.29
C ARG A 3 -38.72 14.91 -22.99
N VAL A 4 -37.68 14.19 -23.38
CA VAL A 4 -37.41 12.83 -22.94
C VAL A 4 -36.47 12.92 -21.74
N SER A 5 -37.00 12.50 -20.58
CA SER A 5 -36.24 12.41 -19.33
C SER A 5 -35.28 11.23 -19.37
N ALA A 6 -33.99 11.50 -19.16
CA ALA A 6 -32.97 10.47 -18.93
C ALA A 6 -33.14 9.89 -17.51
N THR A 7 -33.50 8.63 -17.41
CA THR A 7 -33.57 7.89 -16.14
C THR A 7 -32.18 7.32 -15.80
N LEU A 8 -31.52 7.94 -14.85
CA LEU A 8 -30.29 7.43 -14.25
C LEU A 8 -30.59 6.18 -13.43
N LEU A 9 -30.09 5.03 -13.86
CA LEU A 9 -30.09 3.81 -13.06
C LEU A 9 -29.01 3.94 -11.97
N ARG A 10 -29.44 4.23 -10.75
CA ARG A 10 -28.57 4.22 -9.55
C ARG A 10 -28.36 2.78 -9.10
N HIS A 11 -27.14 2.29 -9.17
CA HIS A 11 -26.73 1.07 -8.49
C HIS A 11 -26.82 1.29 -6.98
N ARG A 12 -27.62 0.47 -6.30
CA ARG A 12 -27.71 0.43 -4.84
C ARG A 12 -26.45 -0.17 -4.26
N MET A 13 -25.67 0.65 -3.57
CA MET A 13 -24.68 0.16 -2.61
C MET A 13 -25.42 -0.44 -1.41
N ILE A 14 -25.13 -1.68 -1.11
CA ILE A 14 -25.55 -2.33 0.14
C ILE A 14 -24.62 -1.84 1.24
N SER A 15 -25.11 -0.92 2.06
CA SER A 15 -24.41 -0.50 3.28
C SER A 15 -24.65 -1.55 4.36
N VAL A 16 -23.59 -2.22 4.79
CA VAL A 16 -23.60 -3.04 6.00
C VAL A 16 -23.42 -2.09 7.18
N THR A 17 -24.47 -1.87 7.94
CA THR A 17 -24.46 -1.14 9.21
C THR A 17 -23.83 -2.01 10.28
N ALA A 18 -22.63 -1.62 10.73
CA ALA A 18 -22.02 -2.16 11.94
C ALA A 18 -22.71 -1.52 13.15
N GLY A 19 -23.27 -2.38 14.03
CA GLY A 19 -23.96 -1.96 15.23
C GLY A 19 -23.01 -1.30 16.23
N ALA A 20 -23.41 -0.14 16.75
CA ALA A 20 -22.78 0.53 17.88
C ALA A 20 -23.16 -0.19 19.18
N ALA A 21 -22.18 -0.75 19.86
CA ALA A 21 -22.33 -1.20 21.24
C ALA A 21 -22.16 -0.01 22.18
N ALA A 22 -23.22 0.31 22.89
CA ALA A 22 -23.24 1.32 23.93
C ALA A 22 -22.42 0.84 25.14
N VAL A 23 -21.40 1.60 25.55
CA VAL A 23 -20.69 1.42 26.81
C VAL A 23 -21.43 2.18 27.90
N VAL A 24 -21.97 1.45 28.87
CA VAL A 24 -22.57 1.98 30.09
C VAL A 24 -21.44 2.38 31.04
N ILE A 25 -21.35 3.66 31.35
CA ILE A 25 -20.47 4.19 32.39
C ILE A 25 -21.20 4.03 33.72
N VAL A 26 -20.68 3.15 34.61
CA VAL A 26 -21.10 3.07 36.01
C VAL A 26 -20.16 3.94 36.83
N ALA A 27 -20.69 5.02 37.32
CA ALA A 27 -20.04 5.87 38.32
C ALA A 27 -20.14 5.19 39.67
N GLY A 28 -19.01 4.74 40.22
CA GLY A 28 -18.91 4.18 41.59
C GLY A 28 -18.54 5.26 42.57
N SER A 29 -19.43 5.47 43.51
CA SER A 29 -19.38 6.47 44.59
C SER A 29 -18.30 6.16 45.61
N ALA A 30 -17.69 7.23 46.13
CA ALA A 30 -16.79 7.24 47.26
C ALA A 30 -17.52 6.86 48.56
N PHE A 31 -16.98 5.91 49.33
CA PHE A 31 -17.32 5.74 50.73
C PHE A 31 -16.17 6.27 51.59
N ALA A 32 -16.45 7.37 52.30
CA ALA A 32 -15.67 7.83 53.42
C ALA A 32 -16.11 7.06 54.67
N ALA A 33 -15.21 6.37 55.30
CA ALA A 33 -15.42 5.78 56.61
C ALA A 33 -14.62 6.56 57.64
N THR A 34 -15.34 7.37 58.38
CA THR A 34 -14.91 7.94 59.67
C THR A 34 -15.01 6.88 60.74
N SER A 35 -13.95 6.68 61.52
CA SER A 35 -14.00 5.93 62.77
C SER A 35 -13.32 6.76 63.88
N ALA A 36 -14.11 7.11 64.84
CA ALA A 36 -13.72 7.89 66.02
C ALA A 36 -13.21 6.97 67.14
N HIS A 37 -12.23 7.49 67.85
CA HIS A 37 -11.93 7.45 69.26
C HIS A 37 -12.16 6.17 70.09
N ALA A 38 -11.10 5.71 70.76
CA ALA A 38 -11.12 5.37 72.16
C ALA A 38 -9.77 5.72 72.82
N ALA A 39 -9.82 6.69 73.70
CA ALA A 39 -8.71 7.04 74.59
C ALA A 39 -8.68 6.05 75.76
N GLY A 40 -7.55 5.42 75.98
CA GLY A 40 -7.26 4.65 77.21
C GLY A 40 -5.94 5.16 77.76
N GLN A 41 -6.05 5.93 78.86
CA GLN A 41 -4.91 6.27 79.71
C GLN A 41 -4.53 5.09 80.60
N VAL A 42 -3.25 4.69 80.54
CA VAL A 42 -2.64 3.86 81.63
C VAL A 42 -1.34 4.58 82.02
N THR A 43 -1.40 5.09 83.26
CA THR A 43 -0.26 5.61 84.01
C THR A 43 0.58 4.44 84.50
N GLY A 44 1.84 4.41 84.14
CA GLY A 44 2.82 3.43 84.63
C GLY A 44 4.19 4.02 84.74
N GLN A 45 4.75 3.98 85.89
CA GLN A 45 5.95 4.68 86.38
C GLN A 45 7.24 4.36 85.64
N VAL A 46 8.06 5.40 85.56
CA VAL A 46 9.44 5.38 85.17
C VAL A 46 10.33 4.55 86.10
N LYS A 47 11.08 3.64 85.54
CA LYS A 47 12.34 3.17 86.10
C LYS A 47 13.47 3.49 85.17
N THR A 48 14.32 4.38 85.61
CA THR A 48 15.62 4.70 85.01
C THR A 48 16.52 3.50 85.14
N ALA A 49 17.03 2.98 84.00
CA ALA A 49 18.18 2.11 83.93
C ALA A 49 19.19 2.62 82.86
N SER A 50 20.34 2.72 83.37
CA SER A 50 21.58 3.30 82.88
C SER A 50 22.09 2.71 81.55
N ALA A 51 22.67 3.61 80.77
CA ALA A 51 23.79 3.51 79.81
C ALA A 51 24.18 2.11 79.25
N GLY A 52 24.08 2.00 77.93
CA GLY A 52 24.70 0.91 77.24
C GLY A 52 24.50 0.95 75.72
N ASN A 53 25.56 1.36 75.01
CA ASN A 53 25.77 1.18 73.59
C ASN A 53 24.82 1.86 72.59
N SER A 54 25.12 3.06 72.22
CA SER A 54 24.69 3.68 70.99
C SER A 54 25.33 2.99 69.78
N ARG A 55 24.63 1.92 69.28
CA ARG A 55 24.89 1.38 67.99
C ARG A 55 24.65 2.48 66.94
N PRO A 56 25.57 2.79 66.02
CA PRO A 56 25.29 3.76 65.00
C PRO A 56 24.03 3.38 64.23
N LEU A 57 23.03 4.26 64.20
CA LEU A 57 21.89 4.13 63.31
C LEU A 57 22.44 4.13 61.89
N THR A 58 22.54 2.95 61.31
CA THR A 58 22.80 2.85 59.87
C THR A 58 21.67 3.62 59.17
N LYS A 59 22.07 4.70 58.49
CA LYS A 59 21.17 5.55 57.73
C LYS A 59 20.40 4.63 56.77
N GLN A 60 19.11 4.44 57.03
CA GLN A 60 18.23 3.65 56.20
C GLN A 60 18.36 4.17 54.76
N PRO A 61 18.65 3.35 53.76
CA PRO A 61 18.72 3.80 52.36
C PRO A 61 17.44 4.56 52.01
N ALA A 62 17.58 5.69 51.36
CA ALA A 62 16.43 6.42 50.87
C ALA A 62 15.59 5.53 49.94
N PRO A 63 14.27 5.60 49.98
CA PRO A 63 13.43 4.77 49.10
C PRO A 63 13.80 5.03 47.64
N PRO A 64 13.79 3.98 46.80
CA PRO A 64 14.15 4.12 45.42
C PRO A 64 13.24 5.15 44.71
N LYS A 65 13.79 6.03 43.90
CA LYS A 65 13.00 6.96 43.09
C LYS A 65 12.27 6.16 42.01
N PRO A 66 10.96 6.35 41.81
CA PRO A 66 10.25 5.66 40.76
C PRO A 66 10.85 5.95 39.38
N LEU A 67 10.97 4.93 38.55
CA LEU A 67 11.27 5.10 37.14
C LEU A 67 10.12 5.84 36.48
N THR A 68 10.40 6.84 35.66
CA THR A 68 9.37 7.58 34.91
C THR A 68 9.65 7.51 33.43
N LEU A 69 8.59 7.40 32.63
CA LEU A 69 8.66 7.49 31.18
C LEU A 69 8.67 8.98 30.78
N LEU A 70 9.72 9.44 30.14
CA LEU A 70 9.91 10.84 29.74
C LEU A 70 9.35 11.14 28.35
N SER A 71 9.54 10.24 27.41
CA SER A 71 9.06 10.41 26.05
C SER A 71 8.83 9.07 25.34
N VAL A 72 7.96 9.11 24.34
CA VAL A 72 7.67 8.02 23.42
C VAL A 72 7.65 8.58 22.00
N SER A 73 8.31 7.91 21.08
CA SER A 73 8.25 8.20 19.65
C SER A 73 7.92 6.92 18.89
N PRO A 74 6.88 6.90 18.02
CA PRO A 74 5.88 7.94 17.79
C PRO A 74 5.08 8.25 19.05
N ALA A 75 4.69 9.53 19.22
CA ALA A 75 3.90 9.98 20.37
C ALA A 75 2.48 9.38 20.36
N ASP A 76 1.84 9.34 21.53
CA ASP A 76 0.45 8.90 21.64
C ASP A 76 -0.47 9.76 20.76
N GLY A 77 -1.40 9.10 20.07
CA GLY A 77 -2.33 9.75 19.14
C GLY A 77 -1.73 10.16 17.80
N THR A 78 -0.43 9.91 17.54
CA THR A 78 0.18 10.23 16.25
C THR A 78 -0.57 9.53 15.11
N ARG A 79 -0.95 10.31 14.10
CA ARG A 79 -1.51 9.83 12.83
C ARG A 79 -0.45 9.96 11.74
N HIS A 80 -0.48 9.07 10.77
CA HIS A 80 0.49 9.05 9.66
C HIS A 80 1.95 8.92 10.12
N ALA A 81 2.19 8.15 11.21
CA ALA A 81 3.55 7.83 11.62
C ALA A 81 4.32 7.12 10.49
N ASN A 82 5.62 7.38 10.40
CA ASN A 82 6.47 6.63 9.48
C ASN A 82 6.56 5.17 9.94
N GLY A 83 6.04 4.25 9.13
CA GLY A 83 6.00 2.83 9.46
C GLY A 83 7.33 2.10 9.31
N GLY A 84 8.39 2.77 8.83
CA GLY A 84 9.77 2.27 8.87
C GLY A 84 10.52 2.70 10.13
N ALA A 85 10.00 3.70 10.87
CA ALA A 85 10.68 4.25 12.03
C ALA A 85 10.61 3.32 13.25
N PRO A 86 11.69 3.27 14.07
CA PRO A 86 11.68 2.53 15.33
C PRO A 86 10.74 3.20 16.35
N ILE A 87 10.21 2.39 17.30
CA ILE A 87 9.58 2.93 18.50
C ILE A 87 10.66 3.16 19.54
N THR A 88 10.75 4.38 20.07
CA THR A 88 11.74 4.75 21.09
C THR A 88 11.06 5.22 22.36
N LEU A 89 11.43 4.62 23.48
CA LEU A 89 11.00 4.97 24.84
C LEU A 89 12.20 5.54 25.59
N THR A 90 12.06 6.73 26.19
CA THR A 90 13.11 7.34 27.02
C THR A 90 12.62 7.46 28.45
N PHE A 91 13.47 7.04 29.39
CA PHE A 91 13.15 6.98 30.82
C PHE A 91 14.06 7.91 31.63
N SER A 92 13.68 8.14 32.89
CA SER A 92 14.40 9.04 33.82
C SER A 92 15.73 8.49 34.30
N SER A 93 16.02 7.20 34.13
CA SER A 93 17.28 6.55 34.48
C SER A 93 17.54 5.34 33.59
N ALA A 94 18.79 4.84 33.62
CA ALA A 94 19.16 3.64 32.88
C ALA A 94 18.28 2.43 33.29
N LEU A 95 17.88 1.66 32.30
CA LEU A 95 17.04 0.47 32.46
C LEU A 95 17.88 -0.74 32.84
N SER A 96 17.27 -1.66 33.64
CA SER A 96 17.86 -2.97 33.89
C SER A 96 17.92 -3.79 32.57
N PRO A 97 19.02 -4.53 32.31
CA PRO A 97 19.10 -5.42 31.14
C PRO A 97 18.01 -6.50 31.14
N SER A 98 17.48 -6.85 32.30
CA SER A 98 16.39 -7.84 32.48
C SER A 98 15.02 -7.20 32.61
N THR A 99 14.87 -5.90 32.30
CA THR A 99 13.59 -5.20 32.40
C THR A 99 12.53 -5.84 31.48
N PRO A 100 11.28 -6.03 31.93
CA PRO A 100 10.20 -6.49 31.08
C PRO A 100 10.01 -5.53 29.90
N LEU A 101 9.89 -6.09 28.70
CA LEU A 101 9.77 -5.29 27.47
C LEU A 101 8.31 -5.01 27.15
N PRO A 102 8.01 -3.87 26.50
CA PRO A 102 6.66 -3.55 26.07
C PRO A 102 6.12 -4.53 25.02
N MET A 103 4.80 -4.67 24.97
CA MET A 103 4.09 -5.51 24.00
C MET A 103 3.39 -4.67 22.96
N LEU A 104 3.45 -5.13 21.72
CA LEU A 104 2.79 -4.49 20.56
C LEU A 104 1.54 -5.27 20.16
N THR A 105 0.48 -4.55 19.82
CA THR A 105 -0.74 -5.09 19.23
C THR A 105 -1.09 -4.23 17.99
N PRO A 106 -1.20 -4.83 16.78
CA PRO A 106 -0.94 -6.24 16.47
C PRO A 106 0.51 -6.64 16.77
N LYS A 107 0.77 -7.96 16.87
CA LYS A 107 2.14 -8.47 17.02
C LYS A 107 2.94 -8.12 15.77
N ILE A 108 4.00 -7.36 15.94
CA ILE A 108 4.90 -6.91 14.87
C ILE A 108 6.21 -7.71 14.98
N ALA A 109 6.69 -8.21 13.86
CA ALA A 109 8.02 -8.81 13.80
C ALA A 109 9.09 -7.73 14.01
N GLY A 110 10.05 -7.98 14.89
CA GLY A 110 11.09 -7.02 15.23
C GLY A 110 11.76 -7.38 16.56
N SER A 111 12.68 -6.53 16.99
CA SER A 111 13.45 -6.73 18.22
C SER A 111 13.51 -5.47 19.08
N TRP A 112 13.49 -5.68 20.40
CA TRP A 112 13.77 -4.63 21.36
C TRP A 112 15.26 -4.59 21.67
N HIS A 113 15.82 -3.38 21.76
CA HIS A 113 17.16 -3.11 22.25
C HIS A 113 17.09 -2.10 23.39
N VAL A 114 17.73 -2.43 24.52
CA VAL A 114 17.82 -1.56 25.70
C VAL A 114 19.24 -1.01 25.79
N SER A 115 19.39 0.32 25.80
CA SER A 115 20.67 1.01 25.94
C SER A 115 20.52 2.21 26.85
N GLY A 116 21.20 2.18 28.00
CA GLY A 116 21.08 3.25 29.00
C GLY A 116 19.63 3.46 29.44
N ALA A 117 19.13 4.69 29.33
CA ALA A 117 17.78 5.07 29.67
C ALA A 117 16.77 4.88 28.52
N THR A 118 17.16 4.19 27.45
CA THR A 118 16.34 4.07 26.25
C THR A 118 16.02 2.61 25.93
N ALA A 119 14.76 2.33 25.57
CA ALA A 119 14.34 1.08 24.95
C ALA A 119 13.82 1.36 23.54
N THR A 120 14.40 0.70 22.55
CA THR A 120 14.08 0.90 21.13
C THR A 120 13.58 -0.40 20.51
N PHE A 121 12.41 -0.36 19.88
CA PHE A 121 11.91 -1.45 19.04
C PHE A 121 12.19 -1.15 17.58
N THR A 122 12.90 -2.04 16.91
CA THR A 122 13.14 -1.96 15.47
C THR A 122 12.31 -3.02 14.76
N PRO A 123 11.32 -2.62 13.93
CA PRO A 123 10.54 -3.58 13.17
C PRO A 123 11.40 -4.23 12.08
N SER A 124 11.23 -5.54 11.88
CA SER A 124 12.01 -6.28 10.86
C SER A 124 11.59 -5.95 9.43
N TYR A 125 10.33 -5.53 9.22
CA TYR A 125 9.75 -5.27 7.89
C TYR A 125 8.88 -4.01 7.88
N GLY A 126 9.09 -3.10 8.84
CA GLY A 126 8.19 -1.97 9.04
C GLY A 126 6.80 -2.39 9.51
N TYR A 127 5.90 -1.42 9.60
CA TYR A 127 4.48 -1.61 9.88
C TYR A 127 3.71 -1.56 8.58
N ALA A 128 2.64 -2.33 8.46
CA ALA A 128 1.75 -2.17 7.32
C ALA A 128 1.13 -0.75 7.29
N PRO A 129 0.87 -0.18 6.10
CA PRO A 129 0.25 1.15 6.00
C PRO A 129 -1.14 1.16 6.64
N GLY A 130 -1.50 2.30 7.25
CA GLY A 130 -2.78 2.48 7.93
C GLY A 130 -2.98 1.62 9.19
N THR A 131 -1.91 1.01 9.72
CA THR A 131 -2.00 0.15 10.90
C THR A 131 -2.05 0.97 12.17
N THR A 132 -3.05 0.71 13.03
CA THR A 132 -3.07 1.22 14.39
C THR A 132 -2.25 0.29 15.29
N VAL A 133 -1.14 0.80 15.79
CA VAL A 133 -0.24 0.10 16.71
C VAL A 133 -0.55 0.55 18.12
N THR A 134 -0.80 -0.43 19.00
CA THR A 134 -0.93 -0.22 20.44
C THR A 134 0.29 -0.77 21.15
N LEU A 135 0.95 0.08 21.91
CA LEU A 135 2.09 -0.26 22.76
C LEU A 135 1.62 -0.31 24.20
N LYS A 136 1.72 -1.47 24.85
CA LYS A 136 1.46 -1.63 26.29
C LYS A 136 2.81 -1.66 27.01
N ILE A 137 3.08 -0.65 27.83
CA ILE A 137 4.31 -0.49 28.61
C ILE A 137 4.04 -1.01 30.01
N PRO A 138 4.74 -2.07 30.46
CA PRO A 138 4.49 -2.66 31.78
C PRO A 138 4.98 -1.74 32.92
N GLY A 139 4.13 -1.53 33.92
CA GLY A 139 4.40 -0.82 35.15
C GLY A 139 3.97 -1.61 36.39
N GLY A 140 4.11 -1.04 37.56
CA GLY A 140 3.89 -1.71 38.83
C GLY A 140 5.12 -2.50 39.31
N THR A 141 4.93 -3.38 40.28
CA THR A 141 6.03 -4.15 40.91
C THR A 141 6.77 -5.09 39.96
N THR A 142 6.11 -5.56 38.89
CA THR A 142 6.65 -6.43 37.86
C THR A 142 6.87 -5.66 36.55
N GLY A 143 6.84 -4.33 36.59
CA GLY A 143 7.00 -3.46 35.43
C GLY A 143 8.44 -3.22 35.03
N MET A 144 8.62 -2.29 34.09
CA MET A 144 9.96 -1.85 33.67
C MET A 144 10.75 -1.29 34.86
N ALA A 145 11.99 -1.69 35.01
CA ALA A 145 12.84 -1.40 36.13
C ALA A 145 14.12 -0.69 35.72
N GLY A 146 14.58 0.22 36.58
CA GLY A 146 15.90 0.84 36.46
C GLY A 146 17.04 -0.10 36.80
N ALA A 147 18.22 0.18 36.28
CA ALA A 147 19.44 -0.64 36.49
C ALA A 147 20.03 -0.50 37.90
N ALA A 148 19.95 0.70 38.49
CA ALA A 148 20.48 0.95 39.84
C ALA A 148 19.50 0.50 40.91
N ALA A 149 20.00 -0.01 42.04
CA ALA A 149 19.17 -0.37 43.19
C ALA A 149 18.35 0.82 43.75
N SER A 150 18.79 2.04 43.52
CA SER A 150 18.08 3.29 43.85
C SER A 150 17.05 3.70 42.81
N ALA A 151 17.03 3.09 41.64
CA ALA A 151 16.04 3.31 40.59
C ALA A 151 14.95 2.24 40.73
N GLY A 152 13.75 2.68 41.07
CA GLY A 152 12.59 1.79 41.23
C GLY A 152 12.02 1.29 39.90
N THR A 153 10.82 0.74 39.95
CA THR A 153 10.04 0.35 38.77
C THR A 153 9.20 1.52 38.25
N LEU A 154 8.75 1.41 36.98
CA LEU A 154 7.72 2.27 36.43
C LEU A 154 6.42 2.11 37.23
N GLY A 155 5.92 3.21 37.83
CA GLY A 155 4.85 3.14 38.83
C GLY A 155 3.57 2.49 38.33
N THR A 156 3.11 2.84 37.13
CA THR A 156 1.89 2.31 36.51
C THR A 156 2.13 1.90 35.08
N SER A 157 1.39 0.87 34.62
CA SER A 157 1.38 0.54 33.20
C SER A 157 0.77 1.67 32.39
N SER A 158 1.35 1.92 31.23
CA SER A 158 0.83 2.92 30.30
C SER A 158 0.55 2.30 28.91
N ARG A 159 -0.31 2.96 28.16
CA ARG A 159 -0.69 2.57 26.81
C ARG A 159 -0.46 3.74 25.89
N VAL A 160 0.19 3.48 24.77
CA VAL A 160 0.42 4.45 23.70
C VAL A 160 -0.14 3.86 22.41
N MET A 161 -0.84 4.67 21.63
CA MET A 161 -1.38 4.28 20.34
C MET A 161 -0.94 5.27 19.26
N PHE A 162 -0.56 4.74 18.12
CA PHE A 162 -0.32 5.55 16.92
C PHE A 162 -0.81 4.80 15.67
N THR A 163 -1.09 5.54 14.60
CA THR A 163 -1.49 4.98 13.31
C THR A 163 -0.44 5.34 12.26
N THR A 164 0.02 4.34 11.52
CA THR A 164 0.97 4.54 10.42
C THR A 164 0.30 5.24 9.25
N GLY A 165 1.07 6.01 8.48
CA GLY A 165 0.64 6.62 7.23
C GLY A 165 0.46 5.60 6.12
N GLY A 166 -0.02 6.06 4.97
CA GLY A 166 0.02 5.32 3.72
C GLY A 166 1.43 5.32 3.12
N TYR A 167 1.70 4.36 2.25
CA TYR A 167 2.89 4.41 1.42
C TYR A 167 2.79 5.50 0.35
N SER A 168 3.93 5.99 -0.10
CA SER A 168 4.02 7.08 -1.08
C SER A 168 3.65 6.61 -2.49
N ILE A 169 2.79 7.37 -3.19
CA ILE A 169 2.53 7.16 -4.63
C ILE A 169 3.82 7.30 -5.45
N LEU A 170 4.69 8.25 -5.07
CA LEU A 170 5.99 8.39 -5.74
C LEU A 170 6.81 7.09 -5.65
N ARG A 171 6.83 6.42 -4.48
CA ARG A 171 7.53 5.14 -4.33
C ARG A 171 6.85 4.03 -5.13
N LEU A 172 5.52 4.00 -5.18
CA LEU A 172 4.79 3.07 -6.06
C LEU A 172 5.28 3.18 -7.50
N GLN A 173 5.33 4.41 -8.03
CA GLN A 173 5.80 4.70 -9.38
C GLN A 173 7.27 4.31 -9.60
N GLN A 174 8.14 4.59 -8.63
CA GLN A 174 9.54 4.18 -8.66
C GLN A 174 9.68 2.66 -8.77
N VAL A 175 9.00 1.92 -7.88
CA VAL A 175 9.07 0.44 -7.86
C VAL A 175 8.47 -0.15 -9.14
N LEU A 176 7.33 0.35 -9.62
CA LEU A 176 6.72 -0.12 -10.86
C LEU A 176 7.62 0.15 -12.09
N ALA A 177 8.31 1.31 -12.13
CA ALA A 177 9.28 1.62 -13.18
C ALA A 177 10.51 0.70 -13.10
N GLN A 178 11.08 0.51 -11.91
CA GLN A 178 12.21 -0.40 -11.67
C GLN A 178 11.92 -1.84 -12.08
N LEU A 179 10.70 -2.30 -11.78
CA LEU A 179 10.25 -3.64 -12.15
C LEU A 179 9.78 -3.75 -13.61
N GLY A 180 9.80 -2.65 -14.39
CA GLY A 180 9.45 -2.65 -15.81
C GLY A 180 7.94 -2.75 -16.10
N TYR A 181 7.07 -2.42 -15.13
CA TYR A 181 5.63 -2.33 -15.33
C TYR A 181 5.18 -0.95 -15.85
N LEU A 182 6.06 0.03 -15.84
CA LEU A 182 5.86 1.35 -16.46
C LEU A 182 6.83 1.55 -17.63
N PRO A 183 6.46 2.33 -18.66
CA PRO A 183 7.33 2.65 -19.79
C PRO A 183 8.35 3.75 -19.44
N LEU A 184 8.81 3.76 -18.20
CA LEU A 184 9.73 4.76 -17.67
C LEU A 184 10.95 4.10 -17.03
N THR A 185 12.07 4.78 -17.13
CA THR A 185 13.27 4.51 -16.33
C THR A 185 13.27 5.49 -15.16
N TRP A 186 13.47 5.00 -13.95
CA TRP A 186 13.72 5.84 -12.79
C TRP A 186 15.22 5.82 -12.46
N SER A 187 15.80 6.98 -12.19
CA SER A 187 17.20 7.13 -11.77
C SER A 187 17.27 7.94 -10.49
N PRO A 188 17.96 7.44 -9.44
CA PRO A 188 18.15 8.19 -8.21
C PRO A 188 18.96 9.46 -8.46
N ALA A 189 18.77 10.49 -7.61
CA ALA A 189 19.65 11.65 -7.58
C ALA A 189 21.04 11.24 -7.05
N ASP A 190 22.08 11.95 -7.46
CA ASP A 190 23.44 11.72 -7.01
C ASP A 190 23.53 11.75 -5.47
N GLY A 191 24.08 10.68 -4.87
CA GLY A 191 24.19 10.52 -3.43
C GLY A 191 22.94 9.95 -2.72
N ALA A 192 21.83 9.71 -3.42
CA ALA A 192 20.73 8.93 -2.89
C ALA A 192 21.08 7.44 -3.00
N SER A 193 21.27 6.78 -1.85
CA SER A 193 21.31 5.32 -1.84
C SER A 193 19.89 4.83 -1.96
N ASP A 194 19.53 4.38 -3.13
CA ASP A 194 18.40 3.50 -3.28
C ASP A 194 18.93 2.08 -3.22
N GLY A 195 18.34 1.21 -2.45
CA GLY A 195 18.66 -0.21 -2.45
C GLY A 195 18.39 -0.90 -3.79
N VAL A 196 18.53 -0.16 -4.90
CA VAL A 196 18.25 -0.62 -6.25
C VAL A 196 19.51 -1.15 -6.88
N ILE A 197 19.52 -2.44 -7.11
CA ILE A 197 20.46 -3.07 -8.04
C ILE A 197 20.11 -2.53 -9.43
N PRO A 198 21.06 -1.87 -10.15
CA PRO A 198 20.77 -1.36 -11.49
C PRO A 198 20.24 -2.47 -12.39
N ALA A 199 19.18 -2.17 -13.14
CA ALA A 199 18.62 -3.05 -14.16
C ALA A 199 19.58 -3.16 -15.35
N SER A 200 20.72 -3.82 -15.16
CA SER A 200 21.66 -4.13 -16.25
C SER A 200 22.50 -5.36 -15.91
N ALA A 201 21.90 -6.52 -16.05
CA ALA A 201 22.51 -7.75 -16.58
C ALA A 201 21.43 -8.85 -16.61
N PRO A 202 21.34 -9.69 -17.65
CA PRO A 202 20.54 -10.89 -17.58
C PRO A 202 21.07 -11.77 -16.45
N ALA A 203 20.21 -12.13 -15.51
CA ALA A 203 20.57 -12.98 -14.39
C ALA A 203 21.12 -14.31 -14.89
N ALA A 204 22.39 -14.58 -14.64
CA ALA A 204 22.97 -15.90 -14.75
C ALA A 204 22.24 -16.82 -13.75
N ALA A 205 21.57 -17.84 -14.24
CA ALA A 205 20.97 -18.86 -13.41
C ALA A 205 22.06 -19.62 -12.65
N GLY A 206 21.97 -19.61 -11.31
CA GLY A 206 22.69 -20.55 -10.48
C GLY A 206 23.57 -19.93 -9.40
N SER A 207 22.99 -19.70 -8.21
CA SER A 207 23.63 -19.97 -6.91
C SER A 207 22.57 -19.76 -5.83
N GLY A 208 22.46 -20.69 -4.87
CA GLY A 208 21.53 -20.62 -3.75
C GLY A 208 21.84 -19.41 -2.88
N ALA A 209 21.09 -18.34 -3.10
CA ALA A 209 21.21 -17.11 -2.36
C ALA A 209 20.35 -17.15 -1.10
N ALA A 210 20.95 -16.79 0.04
CA ALA A 210 20.24 -16.49 1.26
C ALA A 210 19.16 -15.43 1.01
N ALA A 211 18.00 -15.59 1.68
CA ALA A 211 16.83 -14.72 1.50
C ALA A 211 17.17 -13.23 1.65
N PRO A 212 16.67 -12.35 0.80
CA PRO A 212 16.98 -10.92 0.75
C PRO A 212 16.23 -10.13 1.83
N THR A 213 16.45 -10.45 3.12
CA THR A 213 15.79 -9.75 4.24
C THR A 213 16.30 -8.33 4.43
N ALA A 214 17.58 -8.08 4.17
CA ALA A 214 18.16 -6.74 4.28
C ALA A 214 17.57 -5.76 3.25
N GLY A 215 17.48 -6.17 2.00
CA GLY A 215 16.91 -5.34 0.95
C GLY A 215 15.42 -5.03 1.15
N LEU A 216 14.65 -5.92 1.79
CA LEU A 216 13.23 -5.67 2.04
C LEU A 216 13.02 -4.56 3.07
N ASN A 217 13.83 -4.47 4.12
CA ASN A 217 13.71 -3.40 5.12
C ASN A 217 13.95 -2.02 4.49
N GLU A 218 14.90 -1.91 3.59
CA GLU A 218 15.19 -0.71 2.82
C GLU A 218 14.01 -0.35 1.91
N GLN A 219 13.46 -1.30 1.17
CA GLN A 219 12.27 -1.09 0.35
C GLN A 219 11.07 -0.57 1.17
N VAL A 220 10.89 -1.08 2.39
CA VAL A 220 9.82 -0.61 3.29
C VAL A 220 10.10 0.81 3.78
N ALA A 221 11.34 1.15 4.14
CA ALA A 221 11.70 2.51 4.55
C ALA A 221 11.44 3.52 3.43
N ASP A 222 11.87 3.20 2.21
CA ASP A 222 11.64 3.99 1.01
C ASP A 222 10.15 4.14 0.67
N ALA A 223 9.30 3.17 1.02
CA ALA A 223 7.87 3.28 0.78
C ALA A 223 7.22 4.43 1.57
N TYR A 224 7.80 4.81 2.71
CA TYR A 224 7.37 5.98 3.48
C TYR A 224 8.15 7.25 3.13
N GLN A 225 9.41 7.13 2.77
CA GLN A 225 10.30 8.25 2.43
C GLN A 225 11.02 7.93 1.12
N PRO A 226 10.34 8.11 -0.03
CA PRO A 226 10.91 7.75 -1.31
C PRO A 226 12.18 8.55 -1.59
N PRO A 227 13.24 7.91 -2.10
CA PRO A 227 14.45 8.60 -2.47
C PRO A 227 14.19 9.61 -3.60
N ALA A 228 14.96 10.71 -3.61
CA ALA A 228 14.91 11.68 -4.68
C ALA A 228 15.46 11.09 -5.98
N GLY A 229 14.88 11.47 -7.12
CA GLY A 229 15.32 11.01 -8.42
C GLY A 229 14.43 11.53 -9.55
N THR A 230 14.70 11.07 -10.76
CA THR A 230 14.00 11.50 -11.96
C THR A 230 13.46 10.32 -12.76
N PHE A 231 12.32 10.55 -13.43
CA PHE A 231 11.75 9.62 -14.40
C PHE A 231 12.04 10.10 -15.82
N ALA A 232 12.38 9.17 -16.69
CA ALA A 232 12.49 9.40 -18.12
C ALA A 232 11.69 8.34 -18.87
N PHE A 233 10.85 8.76 -19.84
CA PHE A 233 10.19 7.80 -20.70
C PHE A 233 11.20 7.04 -21.55
N GLN A 234 10.95 5.75 -21.74
CA GLN A 234 11.60 4.98 -22.78
C GLN A 234 11.26 5.59 -24.15
N PRO A 235 12.21 5.71 -25.08
CA PRO A 235 11.96 6.34 -26.36
C PRO A 235 10.93 5.57 -27.20
N GLY A 236 10.24 6.29 -28.09
CA GLY A 236 9.38 5.73 -29.12
C GLY A 236 7.89 5.69 -28.80
N TYR A 237 7.46 5.99 -27.59
CA TYR A 237 6.04 6.10 -27.26
C TYR A 237 5.44 7.45 -27.72
N PRO A 238 4.14 7.47 -28.11
CA PRO A 238 3.48 8.68 -28.58
C PRO A 238 3.05 9.61 -27.42
N ALA A 239 2.78 10.87 -27.77
CA ALA A 239 2.32 11.91 -26.82
C ALA A 239 1.06 11.50 -26.07
N GLN A 240 0.12 10.80 -26.73
CA GLN A 240 -1.12 10.30 -26.14
C GLN A 240 -0.90 9.40 -24.90
N LEU A 241 0.27 8.78 -24.78
CA LEU A 241 0.66 8.06 -23.57
C LEU A 241 1.44 8.97 -22.61
N THR A 242 2.47 9.67 -23.12
CA THR A 242 3.44 10.36 -22.27
C THR A 242 2.86 11.56 -21.53
N GLU A 243 1.88 12.24 -22.10
CA GLU A 243 1.18 13.39 -21.48
C GLU A 243 0.27 13.01 -20.31
N GLN A 244 -0.06 11.72 -20.16
CA GLN A 244 -0.89 11.23 -19.06
C GLN A 244 -0.09 10.97 -17.78
N TRP A 245 1.24 10.99 -17.85
CA TRP A 245 2.10 10.77 -16.70
C TRP A 245 2.09 11.94 -15.73
N LYS A 246 1.98 11.62 -14.44
CA LYS A 246 2.04 12.59 -13.33
C LYS A 246 2.87 12.02 -12.19
N THR A 247 4.11 12.51 -12.06
CA THR A 247 5.01 12.09 -10.99
C THR A 247 4.42 12.37 -9.61
N GLY A 248 4.40 11.37 -8.74
CA GLY A 248 3.92 11.46 -7.37
C GLY A 248 2.42 11.67 -7.21
N LYS A 249 1.64 11.53 -8.29
CA LYS A 249 0.18 11.62 -8.30
C LYS A 249 -0.42 10.44 -9.06
N ASP A 250 -1.56 9.95 -8.59
CA ASP A 250 -2.31 8.89 -9.28
C ASP A 250 -2.60 9.27 -10.73
N ASN A 251 -2.39 8.32 -11.62
CA ASN A 251 -2.67 8.45 -13.05
C ASN A 251 -3.01 7.09 -13.66
N ILE A 252 -3.48 7.09 -14.90
CA ILE A 252 -3.94 5.87 -15.56
C ILE A 252 -2.80 4.87 -15.84
N LEU A 253 -1.55 5.35 -16.00
CA LEU A 253 -0.41 4.47 -16.19
C LEU A 253 -0.18 3.63 -14.94
N ASP A 254 -0.38 4.21 -13.73
CA ASP A 254 -0.27 3.48 -12.47
C ASP A 254 -1.32 2.38 -12.38
N VAL A 255 -2.58 2.68 -12.76
CA VAL A 255 -3.67 1.69 -12.75
C VAL A 255 -3.37 0.51 -13.67
N GLY A 256 -2.90 0.79 -14.89
CA GLY A 256 -2.49 -0.24 -15.84
C GLY A 256 -1.34 -1.10 -15.31
N ALA A 257 -0.28 -0.45 -14.80
CA ALA A 257 0.89 -1.12 -14.23
C ALA A 257 0.56 -1.99 -13.01
N ILE A 258 -0.29 -1.48 -12.10
CA ILE A 258 -0.75 -2.25 -10.94
C ILE A 258 -1.54 -3.49 -11.40
N ARG A 259 -2.45 -3.36 -12.36
CA ARG A 259 -3.25 -4.47 -12.87
C ARG A 259 -2.38 -5.53 -13.55
N ALA A 260 -1.39 -5.14 -14.33
CA ALA A 260 -0.42 -6.06 -14.91
C ALA A 260 0.39 -6.79 -13.83
N PHE A 261 0.87 -6.07 -12.82
CA PHE A 261 1.57 -6.66 -11.69
C PHE A 261 0.68 -7.64 -10.90
N GLN A 262 -0.59 -7.28 -10.66
CA GLN A 262 -1.56 -8.12 -9.99
C GLN A 262 -1.77 -9.44 -10.75
N TYR A 263 -1.92 -9.37 -12.07
CA TYR A 263 -2.07 -10.56 -12.92
C TYR A 263 -0.84 -11.48 -12.83
N ASP A 264 0.37 -10.93 -13.01
CA ASP A 264 1.62 -11.71 -12.99
C ASP A 264 1.93 -12.34 -11.63
N ASN A 265 1.33 -11.85 -10.56
CA ASN A 265 1.52 -12.35 -9.19
C ASN A 265 0.27 -13.05 -8.60
N GLY A 266 -0.75 -13.33 -9.40
CA GLY A 266 -1.97 -14.04 -8.98
C GLY A 266 -2.79 -13.30 -7.92
N LEU A 267 -2.78 -11.97 -7.95
CA LEU A 267 -3.55 -11.10 -7.06
C LEU A 267 -4.89 -10.69 -7.71
N THR A 268 -5.81 -10.14 -6.92
CA THR A 268 -7.06 -9.58 -7.44
C THR A 268 -6.75 -8.39 -8.35
N MET A 269 -7.24 -8.43 -9.60
CA MET A 269 -6.93 -7.45 -10.66
C MET A 269 -7.86 -6.22 -10.61
N ASP A 270 -7.85 -5.48 -9.52
CA ASP A 270 -8.66 -4.26 -9.32
C ASP A 270 -7.96 -2.96 -9.72
N GLY A 271 -6.65 -3.03 -10.02
CA GLY A 271 -5.84 -1.85 -10.35
C GLY A 271 -5.52 -0.96 -9.15
N THR A 272 -5.69 -1.47 -7.92
CA THR A 272 -5.47 -0.71 -6.69
C THR A 272 -4.25 -1.23 -5.93
N ALA A 273 -3.36 -0.34 -5.51
CA ALA A 273 -2.20 -0.68 -4.69
C ALA A 273 -2.59 -0.89 -3.21
N GLY A 274 -3.39 -1.92 -2.94
CA GLY A 274 -3.76 -2.33 -1.59
C GLY A 274 -2.61 -3.00 -0.82
N PRO A 275 -2.81 -3.37 0.47
CA PRO A 275 -1.75 -3.94 1.32
C PRO A 275 -1.08 -5.19 0.74
N GLN A 276 -1.84 -6.08 0.07
CA GLN A 276 -1.28 -7.27 -0.57
C GLN A 276 -0.40 -6.92 -1.76
N VAL A 277 -0.83 -5.96 -2.58
CA VAL A 277 -0.07 -5.48 -3.74
C VAL A 277 1.24 -4.85 -3.27
N TRP A 278 1.20 -3.97 -2.28
CA TRP A 278 2.39 -3.36 -1.71
C TRP A 278 3.37 -4.40 -1.14
N SER A 279 2.87 -5.35 -0.35
CA SER A 279 3.71 -6.44 0.18
C SER A 279 4.41 -7.22 -0.94
N SER A 280 3.70 -7.49 -2.03
CA SER A 280 4.23 -8.22 -3.19
C SER A 280 5.21 -7.36 -4.00
N LEU A 281 4.91 -6.08 -4.22
CA LEU A 281 5.79 -5.14 -4.91
C LEU A 281 7.14 -4.96 -4.19
N LEU A 282 7.12 -4.72 -2.87
CA LEU A 282 8.35 -4.54 -2.09
C LEU A 282 9.21 -5.82 -2.07
N LYS A 283 8.57 -7.00 -2.03
CA LYS A 283 9.29 -8.28 -2.14
C LYS A 283 9.87 -8.49 -3.55
N ALA A 284 9.10 -8.13 -4.58
CA ALA A 284 9.57 -8.22 -5.97
C ALA A 284 10.76 -7.27 -6.20
N ALA A 285 10.69 -6.04 -5.68
CA ALA A 285 11.79 -5.07 -5.75
C ALA A 285 13.04 -5.59 -5.03
N ALA A 286 12.91 -6.09 -3.79
CA ALA A 286 14.03 -6.67 -3.04
C ALA A 286 14.65 -7.89 -3.74
N ALA A 287 13.85 -8.65 -4.51
CA ALA A 287 14.30 -9.81 -5.28
C ALA A 287 14.68 -9.49 -6.73
N ASN A 288 14.57 -8.23 -7.15
CA ASN A 288 14.74 -7.80 -8.55
C ASN A 288 13.91 -8.64 -9.55
N LYS A 289 12.68 -8.99 -9.17
CA LYS A 289 11.74 -9.76 -9.99
C LYS A 289 11.03 -8.85 -10.97
N VAL A 290 11.61 -8.67 -12.15
CA VAL A 290 11.09 -7.76 -13.18
C VAL A 290 9.90 -8.35 -13.95
N ASN A 291 9.14 -7.48 -14.59
CA ASN A 291 8.05 -7.81 -15.52
C ASN A 291 8.57 -8.70 -16.67
N PRO A 292 8.05 -9.92 -16.82
CA PRO A 292 8.52 -10.83 -17.87
C PRO A 292 7.97 -10.48 -19.26
N ASN A 293 6.91 -9.66 -19.33
CA ASN A 293 6.16 -9.41 -20.56
C ASN A 293 6.56 -8.11 -21.28
N GLY A 294 7.35 -7.22 -20.60
CA GLY A 294 7.63 -5.88 -21.10
C GLY A 294 6.39 -4.97 -21.05
N TYR A 295 6.50 -3.76 -21.60
CA TYR A 295 5.41 -2.78 -21.58
C TYR A 295 4.80 -2.62 -22.98
N THR A 296 3.48 -2.81 -23.05
CA THR A 296 2.68 -2.65 -24.28
C THR A 296 1.72 -1.48 -24.12
N TYR A 297 1.53 -0.74 -25.22
CA TYR A 297 0.58 0.35 -25.34
C TYR A 297 -0.14 0.28 -26.68
N ALA A 298 -1.45 0.54 -26.72
CA ALA A 298 -2.25 0.57 -27.93
C ALA A 298 -2.95 1.92 -28.09
N LEU A 299 -3.01 2.41 -29.33
CA LEU A 299 -3.72 3.63 -29.72
C LEU A 299 -4.67 3.28 -30.86
N ALA A 300 -5.98 3.41 -30.62
CA ALA A 300 -7.03 3.34 -31.60
C ALA A 300 -7.36 4.77 -32.06
N SER A 301 -7.20 5.05 -33.35
CA SER A 301 -7.62 6.31 -33.97
C SER A 301 -8.98 6.13 -34.64
N GLN A 302 -9.90 7.03 -34.33
CA GLN A 302 -11.24 7.11 -34.95
C GLN A 302 -11.30 8.07 -36.15
N ASP A 303 -10.15 8.39 -36.77
CA ASP A 303 -10.07 9.29 -37.93
C ASP A 303 -10.59 8.59 -39.18
N SER A 304 -11.91 8.46 -39.30
CA SER A 304 -12.57 7.86 -40.48
C SER A 304 -12.38 8.74 -41.74
N PRO A 305 -12.09 8.16 -42.92
CA PRO A 305 -12.15 6.72 -43.26
C PRO A 305 -10.81 5.96 -43.06
N HIS A 306 -9.93 6.40 -42.21
CA HIS A 306 -8.63 5.79 -41.98
C HIS A 306 -8.45 5.40 -40.53
N GLU A 307 -9.48 4.76 -39.90
CA GLU A 307 -9.38 4.26 -38.55
C GLU A 307 -8.32 3.19 -38.44
N THR A 308 -7.52 3.24 -37.38
CA THR A 308 -6.40 2.33 -37.19
C THR A 308 -6.25 1.90 -35.73
N LEU A 309 -5.65 0.74 -35.53
CA LEU A 309 -5.01 0.36 -34.27
C LEU A 309 -3.51 0.31 -34.45
N LYS A 310 -2.79 1.13 -33.68
CA LYS A 310 -1.33 1.13 -33.61
C LYS A 310 -0.88 0.66 -32.25
N VAL A 311 0.08 -0.28 -32.19
CA VAL A 311 0.54 -0.87 -30.94
C VAL A 311 2.05 -0.79 -30.83
N TRP A 312 2.50 -0.37 -29.64
CA TRP A 312 3.90 -0.34 -29.25
C TRP A 312 4.20 -1.41 -28.23
N HIS A 313 5.36 -2.01 -28.35
CA HIS A 313 5.91 -2.91 -27.35
C HIS A 313 7.38 -2.53 -27.08
N ASN A 314 7.71 -2.22 -25.83
CA ASN A 314 9.03 -1.73 -25.43
C ASN A 314 9.54 -0.58 -26.32
N GLY A 315 8.67 0.42 -26.57
CA GLY A 315 8.96 1.61 -27.37
C GLY A 315 9.00 1.42 -28.88
N LYS A 316 8.80 0.19 -29.39
CA LYS A 316 8.79 -0.10 -30.83
C LYS A 316 7.38 -0.36 -31.32
N VAL A 317 7.01 0.20 -32.46
CA VAL A 317 5.76 -0.17 -33.14
C VAL A 317 5.85 -1.60 -33.62
N ILE A 318 4.92 -2.44 -33.16
CA ILE A 318 4.82 -3.86 -33.52
C ILE A 318 3.60 -4.18 -34.39
N LEU A 319 2.60 -3.28 -34.38
CA LEU A 319 1.42 -3.35 -35.22
C LEU A 319 0.99 -1.94 -35.63
N ASP A 320 0.60 -1.80 -36.90
CA ASP A 320 -0.10 -0.64 -37.45
C ASP A 320 -1.06 -1.19 -38.51
N THR A 321 -2.36 -1.17 -38.21
CA THR A 321 -3.35 -1.88 -39.04
C THR A 321 -4.65 -1.09 -39.11
N PRO A 322 -5.37 -1.13 -40.24
CA PRO A 322 -6.75 -0.66 -40.28
C PRO A 322 -7.58 -1.37 -39.20
N ALA A 323 -8.46 -0.61 -38.56
CA ALA A 323 -9.39 -1.08 -37.54
C ALA A 323 -10.77 -0.45 -37.77
N ASN A 324 -11.83 -1.10 -37.30
CA ASN A 324 -13.15 -0.47 -37.27
C ASN A 324 -13.48 -0.03 -35.85
N THR A 325 -14.06 1.16 -35.72
CA THR A 325 -14.58 1.65 -34.44
C THR A 325 -16.10 1.83 -34.47
N GLY A 326 -16.69 2.34 -33.42
CA GLY A 326 -18.13 2.39 -33.22
C GLY A 326 -18.83 3.40 -34.15
N VAL A 327 -20.03 3.02 -34.64
CA VAL A 327 -20.92 3.88 -35.43
C VAL A 327 -21.57 4.97 -34.60
N ALA A 328 -22.15 5.99 -35.24
CA ALA A 328 -22.96 7.01 -34.58
C ALA A 328 -24.05 6.37 -33.72
N GLY A 329 -24.13 6.80 -32.46
CA GLY A 329 -25.06 6.23 -31.46
C GLY A 329 -24.53 5.00 -30.69
N ALA A 330 -23.38 4.44 -31.11
CA ALA A 330 -22.63 3.39 -30.39
C ALA A 330 -21.12 3.57 -30.62
N SER A 331 -20.64 4.80 -30.47
CA SER A 331 -19.23 5.15 -30.69
C SER A 331 -18.31 4.47 -29.68
N THR A 332 -17.10 4.09 -30.11
CA THR A 332 -16.05 3.69 -29.19
C THR A 332 -15.70 4.88 -28.26
N VAL A 333 -15.65 4.63 -26.96
CA VAL A 333 -15.51 5.71 -25.98
C VAL A 333 -14.08 6.26 -25.99
N ASP A 334 -13.93 7.58 -26.21
CA ASP A 334 -12.67 8.29 -26.09
C ASP A 334 -12.08 8.20 -24.68
N GLY A 335 -10.77 8.04 -24.59
CA GLY A 335 -10.06 7.96 -23.32
C GLY A 335 -8.98 6.90 -23.33
N THR A 336 -8.39 6.68 -22.15
CA THR A 336 -7.37 5.65 -21.95
C THR A 336 -7.84 4.67 -20.88
N PHE A 337 -7.82 3.40 -21.21
CA PHE A 337 -8.40 2.33 -20.38
C PHE A 337 -7.46 1.14 -20.32
N PRO A 338 -7.31 0.50 -19.14
CA PRO A 338 -6.51 -0.71 -19.03
C PRO A 338 -7.31 -1.95 -19.43
N VAL A 339 -6.71 -2.86 -20.17
CA VAL A 339 -7.29 -4.19 -20.43
C VAL A 339 -7.59 -4.88 -19.09
N TYR A 340 -8.84 -5.33 -18.92
CA TYR A 340 -9.30 -5.91 -17.68
C TYR A 340 -9.81 -7.36 -17.81
N GLU A 341 -10.15 -7.80 -19.03
CA GLU A 341 -10.59 -9.17 -19.31
C GLU A 341 -10.10 -9.64 -20.70
N ARG A 342 -9.76 -10.92 -20.80
CA ARG A 342 -9.27 -11.50 -22.05
C ARG A 342 -9.89 -12.85 -22.29
N LEU A 343 -10.44 -13.03 -23.48
CA LEU A 343 -11.07 -14.29 -23.91
C LEU A 343 -10.59 -14.68 -25.30
N PRO A 344 -10.20 -15.94 -25.53
CA PRO A 344 -9.82 -16.38 -26.87
C PRO A 344 -11.00 -16.45 -27.82
N PHE A 345 -12.22 -16.66 -27.28
CA PHE A 345 -13.47 -16.78 -28.03
C PHE A 345 -14.66 -16.48 -27.13
N GLN A 346 -15.69 -15.83 -27.70
CA GLN A 346 -16.98 -15.61 -27.07
C GLN A 346 -18.06 -15.45 -28.13
N ILE A 347 -19.30 -15.84 -27.83
CA ILE A 347 -20.48 -15.37 -28.56
C ILE A 347 -20.90 -14.04 -27.92
N MET A 348 -20.59 -12.92 -28.56
CA MET A 348 -21.04 -11.62 -28.13
C MET A 348 -22.51 -11.43 -28.47
N GLN A 349 -23.31 -11.03 -27.49
CA GLN A 349 -24.74 -10.86 -27.65
C GLN A 349 -25.16 -9.45 -27.23
N GLY A 350 -26.09 -8.87 -27.97
CA GLY A 350 -26.58 -7.54 -27.66
C GLY A 350 -27.79 -7.14 -28.51
N THR A 351 -27.95 -5.84 -28.64
CA THR A 351 -29.04 -5.23 -29.42
C THR A 351 -28.44 -4.19 -30.34
N ASN A 352 -28.73 -4.30 -31.63
CA ASN A 352 -28.40 -3.31 -32.65
C ASN A 352 -29.16 -2.01 -32.42
N LEU A 353 -28.71 -0.92 -33.07
CA LEU A 353 -29.39 0.40 -32.95
C LEU A 353 -30.82 0.39 -33.47
N ASP A 354 -31.17 -0.52 -34.37
CA ASP A 354 -32.51 -0.73 -34.90
C ASP A 354 -33.42 -1.58 -33.98
N GLY A 355 -32.89 -2.03 -32.84
CA GLY A 355 -33.61 -2.89 -31.88
C GLY A 355 -33.50 -4.38 -32.13
N SER A 356 -32.95 -4.84 -33.25
CA SER A 356 -32.70 -6.25 -33.53
C SER A 356 -31.66 -6.85 -32.59
N LYS A 357 -31.73 -8.17 -32.35
CA LYS A 357 -30.74 -8.87 -31.52
C LYS A 357 -29.62 -9.45 -32.39
N TYR A 358 -28.42 -9.45 -31.83
CA TYR A 358 -27.27 -10.14 -32.43
C TYR A 358 -26.68 -11.17 -31.47
N ALA A 359 -25.99 -12.17 -32.04
CA ALA A 359 -25.23 -13.18 -31.33
C ALA A 359 -24.04 -13.62 -32.21
N ASP A 360 -22.95 -12.88 -32.11
CA ASP A 360 -21.82 -12.97 -33.02
C ASP A 360 -20.64 -13.75 -32.42
N PRO A 361 -20.06 -14.72 -33.16
CA PRO A 361 -18.84 -15.39 -32.75
C PRO A 361 -17.64 -14.46 -32.92
N VAL A 362 -16.97 -14.14 -31.82
CA VAL A 362 -15.86 -13.20 -31.76
C VAL A 362 -14.62 -13.90 -31.20
N GLN A 363 -13.44 -13.55 -31.71
CA GLN A 363 -12.17 -14.18 -31.32
C GLN A 363 -11.10 -13.15 -30.93
N TRP A 364 -10.16 -13.59 -30.09
CA TRP A 364 -8.97 -12.81 -29.67
C TRP A 364 -9.35 -11.50 -28.96
N ILE A 365 -10.19 -11.60 -27.96
CA ILE A 365 -10.88 -10.51 -27.31
C ILE A 365 -10.05 -9.96 -26.14
N SER A 366 -9.81 -8.66 -26.12
CA SER A 366 -9.20 -7.92 -25.00
C SER A 366 -10.11 -6.75 -24.63
N TYR A 367 -10.94 -6.92 -23.59
CA TYR A 367 -11.85 -5.89 -23.08
C TYR A 367 -11.08 -4.82 -22.34
N PHE A 368 -11.38 -3.55 -22.62
CA PHE A 368 -10.71 -2.40 -22.01
C PHE A 368 -11.67 -1.39 -21.35
N ASN A 369 -12.92 -1.23 -21.85
CA ASN A 369 -13.89 -0.31 -21.29
C ASN A 369 -15.31 -0.82 -21.41
N GLY A 370 -15.97 -1.14 -20.28
CA GLY A 370 -17.34 -1.67 -20.29
C GLY A 370 -17.48 -2.88 -21.22
N GLY A 371 -18.20 -2.71 -22.34
CA GLY A 371 -18.33 -3.73 -23.39
C GLY A 371 -17.32 -3.57 -24.53
N ASP A 372 -16.53 -2.49 -24.56
CA ASP A 372 -15.59 -2.22 -25.64
C ASP A 372 -14.34 -3.12 -25.54
N ALA A 373 -13.98 -3.74 -26.64
CA ALA A 373 -12.86 -4.65 -26.74
C ALA A 373 -12.09 -4.49 -28.04
N VAL A 374 -10.79 -4.80 -28.02
CA VAL A 374 -10.04 -5.08 -29.25
C VAL A 374 -10.21 -6.55 -29.58
N HIS A 375 -10.69 -6.88 -30.80
CA HIS A 375 -10.94 -8.27 -31.20
C HIS A 375 -10.98 -8.46 -32.71
N TYR A 376 -10.98 -9.74 -33.16
CA TYR A 376 -11.34 -10.10 -34.52
C TYR A 376 -12.86 -10.21 -34.67
N PHE A 377 -13.35 -9.59 -35.72
CA PHE A 377 -14.69 -9.86 -36.27
C PHE A 377 -14.61 -9.76 -37.79
N GLU A 378 -15.24 -10.69 -38.53
CA GLU A 378 -15.17 -10.70 -39.97
C GLU A 378 -15.96 -9.54 -40.58
N ARG A 379 -15.27 -8.73 -41.39
CA ARG A 379 -15.85 -7.61 -42.13
C ARG A 379 -15.37 -7.60 -43.58
N PRO A 380 -16.16 -7.05 -44.52
CA PRO A 380 -15.72 -6.87 -45.91
C PRO A 380 -14.51 -5.93 -46.03
N GLY A 381 -14.28 -5.06 -45.05
CA GLY A 381 -13.18 -4.10 -45.03
C GLY A 381 -13.00 -3.52 -43.62
N TYR A 382 -11.87 -2.83 -43.43
CA TYR A 382 -11.50 -2.19 -42.17
C TYR A 382 -11.02 -0.76 -42.42
N GLY A 383 -11.10 0.09 -41.38
CA GLY A 383 -10.78 1.51 -41.43
C GLY A 383 -12.01 2.43 -41.44
N TYR A 384 -13.15 1.93 -40.90
CA TYR A 384 -14.43 2.64 -40.94
C TYR A 384 -15.20 2.46 -39.64
N TYR A 385 -16.17 3.35 -39.36
CA TYR A 385 -17.20 3.16 -38.33
C TYR A 385 -18.13 2.00 -38.70
N GLN A 386 -17.98 0.86 -38.05
CA GLN A 386 -18.76 -0.36 -38.34
C GLN A 386 -19.18 -1.14 -37.09
N SER A 387 -18.55 -0.90 -35.94
CA SER A 387 -18.82 -1.65 -34.72
C SER A 387 -19.91 -0.97 -33.86
N LEU A 388 -20.25 -1.62 -32.75
CA LEU A 388 -21.10 -1.05 -31.69
C LEU A 388 -20.26 -0.70 -30.46
N GLY A 389 -19.07 -0.11 -30.64
CA GLY A 389 -18.15 0.36 -29.62
C GLY A 389 -16.81 -0.36 -29.58
N CYS A 390 -16.69 -1.55 -30.13
CA CYS A 390 -15.45 -2.31 -30.17
C CYS A 390 -14.46 -1.75 -31.20
N VAL A 391 -13.18 -2.08 -31.03
CA VAL A 391 -12.11 -1.93 -32.02
C VAL A 391 -11.94 -3.28 -32.74
N GLU A 392 -12.55 -3.41 -33.92
CA GLU A 392 -12.53 -4.64 -34.69
C GLU A 392 -11.30 -4.71 -35.62
N LEU A 393 -10.64 -5.82 -35.67
CA LEU A 393 -9.42 -6.04 -36.44
C LEU A 393 -9.58 -7.20 -37.45
N PRO A 394 -8.77 -7.17 -38.55
CA PRO A 394 -8.58 -8.36 -39.39
C PRO A 394 -8.04 -9.53 -38.58
N LEU A 395 -8.30 -10.77 -39.04
CA LEU A 395 -7.96 -12.01 -38.30
C LEU A 395 -6.49 -12.10 -37.89
N GLN A 396 -5.55 -11.88 -38.82
CA GLN A 396 -4.13 -12.05 -38.50
C GLN A 396 -3.59 -10.99 -37.54
N PRO A 397 -3.87 -9.66 -37.71
CA PRO A 397 -3.59 -8.64 -36.72
C PRO A 397 -4.18 -8.95 -35.33
N ALA A 398 -5.45 -9.33 -35.24
CA ALA A 398 -6.10 -9.63 -33.98
C ALA A 398 -5.43 -10.80 -33.25
N LYS A 399 -5.20 -11.91 -33.97
CA LYS A 399 -4.51 -13.10 -33.43
C LYS A 399 -3.09 -12.78 -32.95
N PHE A 400 -2.35 -11.98 -33.70
CA PHE A 400 -1.00 -11.56 -33.35
C PHE A 400 -1.00 -10.69 -32.09
N ILE A 401 -1.81 -9.63 -32.08
CA ILE A 401 -1.77 -8.63 -31.02
C ILE A 401 -2.39 -9.11 -29.71
N TYR A 402 -3.25 -10.11 -29.75
CA TYR A 402 -3.82 -10.71 -28.56
C TYR A 402 -2.74 -11.17 -27.57
N ASN A 403 -1.58 -11.63 -28.04
CA ASN A 403 -0.48 -12.05 -27.18
C ASN A 403 0.20 -10.88 -26.46
N TYR A 404 0.00 -9.65 -26.91
CA TYR A 404 0.60 -8.43 -26.36
C TYR A 404 -0.40 -7.59 -25.57
N LEU A 405 -1.69 -7.58 -25.93
CA LEU A 405 -2.74 -6.89 -25.18
C LEU A 405 -3.09 -7.66 -23.92
N THR A 406 -2.12 -7.77 -22.99
CA THR A 406 -2.28 -8.47 -21.71
C THR A 406 -3.03 -7.61 -20.69
N TYR A 407 -3.38 -8.19 -19.54
CA TYR A 407 -4.03 -7.43 -18.46
C TYR A 407 -3.21 -6.21 -18.07
N GLY A 408 -3.88 -5.06 -17.91
CA GLY A 408 -3.26 -3.79 -17.59
C GLY A 408 -2.66 -3.02 -18.78
N THR A 409 -2.56 -3.63 -19.97
CA THR A 409 -2.17 -2.90 -21.19
C THR A 409 -3.12 -1.73 -21.41
N LEU A 410 -2.59 -0.53 -21.59
CA LEU A 410 -3.41 0.65 -21.85
C LEU A 410 -3.81 0.72 -23.33
N VAL A 411 -5.10 0.89 -23.56
CA VAL A 411 -5.71 1.18 -24.85
C VAL A 411 -6.23 2.62 -24.80
N THR A 412 -5.66 3.49 -25.61
CA THR A 412 -6.16 4.85 -25.81
C THR A 412 -6.99 4.90 -27.08
N VAL A 413 -8.15 5.51 -26.99
CA VAL A 413 -9.05 5.80 -28.10
C VAL A 413 -9.07 7.31 -28.29
N THR A 414 -8.83 7.78 -29.50
CA THR A 414 -8.81 9.22 -29.85
C THR A 414 -9.40 9.46 -31.23
N GLY A 415 -9.88 10.66 -31.45
CA GLY A 415 -10.37 11.14 -32.74
C GLY A 415 -11.81 11.61 -32.66
N PRO A 416 -12.36 12.10 -33.77
CA PRO A 416 -13.74 12.49 -33.80
C PRO A 416 -14.65 11.26 -33.60
N VAL A 417 -15.60 11.37 -32.68
CA VAL A 417 -16.64 10.35 -32.50
C VAL A 417 -17.60 10.37 -33.69
N ALA A 418 -18.06 9.20 -34.10
CA ALA A 418 -19.01 9.02 -35.20
C ALA A 418 -20.34 9.76 -35.01
#